data_95983dd4510a7c8f9039602fbb224e33
#
_entry.id   95983dd4510a7c8f9039602fbb224e33
#
_cell.length_a   1.000
_cell.length_b   1.000
_cell.length_c   1.000
_cell.angle_alpha   90.00
_cell.angle_beta   90.00
_cell.angle_gamma   90.00
#
_symmetry.space_group_name_H-M   'P 1'
#
loop_
_entity.id
_entity.type
_entity.pdbx_description
1 polymer ?
#
loop_
_entity_poly.entity_id
_entity_poly.type
_entity_poly.pdbx_seq_one_letter_code
_entity_poly.pdbx_strand_id
1 'polypeptide(L)'
;MSQSESPEVPAARAASAKGVPGGHGTDAAGVTLTGLHKSFGDNEVLKGIDMSVAPGEVVCLIGASGSGKSTLLRCVNRLETPNAGTITVGEHEATHPDVNLDAMRRQIGMVFQQFNLFPHLSVLENCTITPRRVLGQSKTEAEAEAMAQLDAVGLKHLSERRPDHLSGGQQQRVAIARALTMKPQLMLFDEPTSALDPETVGDVLASMRKLAQAGMTMLVVTHEMGFAREVADRVVFMDQGLVVEEGPAMAVIGDPQQPRTQDFLRRVLNPLGE
;
A
#
# COMPACT_ATOMS: atom_id res chain seq x y z
N MET A 1 14.17 -39.94 28.29
CA MET A 1 14.84 -38.67 27.98
C MET A 1 14.72 -38.49 26.48
N SER A 2 13.72 -37.78 26.05
CA SER A 2 13.46 -37.51 24.62
C SER A 2 13.56 -35.99 24.45
N GLN A 3 14.56 -35.56 23.69
CA GLN A 3 14.77 -34.14 23.37
C GLN A 3 13.86 -33.80 22.19
N SER A 4 13.01 -32.81 22.37
CA SER A 4 12.19 -32.20 21.31
C SER A 4 13.04 -31.17 20.57
N GLU A 5 13.39 -31.46 19.34
CA GLU A 5 13.97 -30.49 18.41
C GLU A 5 12.88 -29.53 17.90
N SER A 6 13.10 -28.24 18.11
CA SER A 6 12.31 -27.17 17.50
C SER A 6 12.73 -27.00 16.04
N PRO A 7 11.82 -26.73 15.10
CA PRO A 7 12.18 -26.50 13.70
C PRO A 7 12.84 -25.13 13.52
N GLU A 8 14.04 -25.13 12.93
CA GLU A 8 14.74 -23.93 12.47
C GLU A 8 13.97 -23.23 11.35
N VAL A 9 13.77 -21.92 11.52
CA VAL A 9 13.23 -21.02 10.50
C VAL A 9 14.36 -20.75 9.48
N PRO A 10 14.15 -20.96 8.17
CA PRO A 10 15.18 -20.68 7.18
C PRO A 10 15.44 -19.18 7.03
N ALA A 11 16.69 -18.78 7.16
CA ALA A 11 17.18 -17.43 7.01
C ALA A 11 16.85 -16.85 5.62
N ALA A 12 16.26 -15.67 5.59
CA ALA A 12 15.97 -14.91 4.40
C ALA A 12 17.26 -14.59 3.62
N ARG A 13 17.22 -14.87 2.34
CA ARG A 13 18.30 -14.67 1.37
C ARG A 13 18.50 -13.16 1.16
N ALA A 14 19.66 -12.64 1.56
CA ALA A 14 20.08 -11.28 1.26
C ALA A 14 20.18 -11.09 -0.27
N ALA A 15 19.25 -10.34 -0.86
CA ALA A 15 19.29 -9.95 -2.25
C ALA A 15 20.22 -8.74 -2.39
N SER A 16 21.28 -8.92 -3.21
CA SER A 16 22.26 -7.91 -3.60
C SER A 16 21.57 -6.74 -4.30
N ALA A 17 21.58 -5.56 -3.69
CA ALA A 17 21.11 -4.31 -4.28
C ALA A 17 22.04 -3.86 -5.41
N LYS A 18 21.56 -3.91 -6.65
CA LYS A 18 22.15 -3.16 -7.78
C LYS A 18 21.52 -1.78 -7.81
N GLY A 19 22.34 -0.75 -7.57
CA GLY A 19 21.92 0.63 -7.47
C GLY A 19 21.26 1.16 -8.76
N VAL A 20 20.09 1.78 -8.55
CA VAL A 20 19.44 2.70 -9.48
C VAL A 20 19.56 4.10 -8.87
N PRO A 21 19.92 5.15 -9.62
CA PRO A 21 20.06 6.50 -9.07
C PRO A 21 18.68 7.04 -8.68
N GLY A 22 18.48 7.29 -7.40
CA GLY A 22 17.22 7.72 -6.78
C GLY A 22 16.84 6.90 -5.55
N GLY A 23 17.82 6.26 -4.89
CA GLY A 23 17.62 5.28 -3.83
C GLY A 23 16.80 5.78 -2.64
N HIS A 24 15.62 5.18 -2.43
CA HIS A 24 14.87 5.21 -1.16
C HIS A 24 15.37 4.10 -0.19
N GLY A 25 16.53 3.51 -0.43
CA GLY A 25 16.99 2.27 0.19
C GLY A 25 17.51 2.35 1.63
N THR A 26 17.54 3.51 2.30
CA THR A 26 18.08 3.63 3.66
C THR A 26 17.04 3.98 4.73
N ASP A 27 15.84 4.42 4.36
CA ASP A 27 14.80 4.91 5.28
C ASP A 27 13.47 4.16 5.16
N ALA A 28 13.46 2.92 4.70
CA ALA A 28 12.22 2.14 4.57
C ALA A 28 11.64 1.80 5.95
N ALA A 29 10.38 2.13 6.19
CA ALA A 29 9.67 1.79 7.43
C ALA A 29 8.89 0.48 7.28
N GLY A 30 9.04 -0.41 8.25
CA GLY A 30 8.16 -1.59 8.39
C GLY A 30 6.87 -1.25 9.12
N VAL A 31 5.93 -2.19 9.10
CA VAL A 31 4.66 -2.13 9.86
C VAL A 31 4.53 -3.37 10.71
N THR A 32 4.05 -3.22 11.95
CA THR A 32 3.67 -4.34 12.82
C THR A 32 2.30 -4.06 13.42
N LEU A 33 1.40 -5.02 13.28
CA LEU A 33 0.07 -5.01 13.87
C LEU A 33 -0.02 -6.17 14.86
N THR A 34 -0.49 -5.92 16.08
CA THR A 34 -0.64 -6.95 17.11
C THR A 34 -2.03 -6.86 17.73
N GLY A 35 -2.81 -7.94 17.60
CA GLY A 35 -4.14 -8.07 18.16
C GLY A 35 -5.06 -6.93 17.76
N LEU A 36 -5.05 -6.50 16.49
CA LEU A 36 -5.77 -5.30 16.05
C LEU A 36 -7.27 -5.57 15.93
N HIS A 37 -8.07 -4.83 16.70
CA HIS A 37 -9.53 -4.87 16.65
C HIS A 37 -10.12 -3.53 16.17
N LYS A 38 -11.14 -3.60 15.34
CA LYS A 38 -11.93 -2.42 14.92
C LYS A 38 -13.40 -2.76 14.77
N SER A 39 -14.23 -1.95 15.42
CA SER A 39 -15.70 -2.02 15.29
C SER A 39 -16.25 -0.68 14.83
N PHE A 40 -17.38 -0.72 14.14
CA PHE A 40 -18.24 0.42 13.83
C PHE A 40 -19.64 0.12 14.43
N GLY A 41 -19.94 0.78 15.55
CA GLY A 41 -21.08 0.38 16.39
C GLY A 41 -20.91 -1.07 16.87
N ASP A 42 -21.94 -1.89 16.67
CA ASP A 42 -21.93 -3.30 17.06
C ASP A 42 -21.25 -4.23 16.04
N ASN A 43 -20.85 -3.71 14.88
CA ASN A 43 -20.22 -4.51 13.83
C ASN A 43 -18.70 -4.53 13.98
N GLU A 44 -18.14 -5.66 14.41
CA GLU A 44 -16.70 -5.87 14.49
C GLU A 44 -16.15 -6.27 13.11
N VAL A 45 -15.33 -5.36 12.55
CA VAL A 45 -14.75 -5.47 11.20
C VAL A 45 -13.36 -6.08 11.21
N LEU A 46 -12.54 -5.78 12.22
CA LEU A 46 -11.24 -6.43 12.44
C LEU A 46 -11.27 -7.15 13.79
N LYS A 47 -10.87 -8.42 13.78
CA LYS A 47 -11.10 -9.35 14.89
C LYS A 47 -9.78 -9.94 15.43
N GLY A 48 -8.86 -9.05 15.85
CA GLY A 48 -7.57 -9.48 16.38
C GLY A 48 -6.59 -9.82 15.26
N ILE A 49 -6.27 -8.83 14.41
CA ILE A 49 -5.31 -9.01 13.32
C ILE A 49 -3.89 -8.89 13.85
N ASP A 50 -3.10 -9.93 13.59
CA ASP A 50 -1.65 -9.95 13.75
C ASP A 50 -1.03 -10.00 12.35
N MET A 51 -0.16 -9.04 12.02
CA MET A 51 0.50 -8.96 10.72
C MET A 51 1.74 -8.06 10.81
N SER A 52 2.75 -8.35 10.00
CA SER A 52 3.90 -7.46 9.83
C SER A 52 4.19 -7.22 8.35
N VAL A 53 4.87 -6.12 8.04
CA VAL A 53 5.46 -5.81 6.74
C VAL A 53 6.90 -5.39 7.00
N ALA A 54 7.86 -6.10 6.44
CA ALA A 54 9.27 -5.76 6.59
C ALA A 54 9.64 -4.52 5.75
N PRO A 55 10.67 -3.75 6.13
CA PRO A 55 11.19 -2.67 5.29
C PRO A 55 11.55 -3.18 3.88
N GLY A 56 11.05 -2.51 2.84
CA GLY A 56 11.24 -2.89 1.43
C GLY A 56 10.37 -4.05 0.95
N GLU A 57 9.53 -4.65 1.81
CA GLU A 57 8.61 -5.71 1.43
C GLU A 57 7.35 -5.16 0.77
N VAL A 58 6.86 -5.87 -0.24
CA VAL A 58 5.57 -5.63 -0.87
C VAL A 58 4.57 -6.69 -0.42
N VAL A 59 3.58 -6.30 0.38
CA VAL A 59 2.50 -7.18 0.84
C VAL A 59 1.19 -6.81 0.16
N CYS A 60 0.54 -7.77 -0.50
CA CYS A 60 -0.80 -7.59 -1.05
C CYS A 60 -1.86 -8.20 -0.13
N LEU A 61 -2.87 -7.39 0.23
CA LEU A 61 -4.08 -7.82 0.93
C LEU A 61 -5.15 -8.16 -0.10
N ILE A 62 -5.59 -9.42 -0.11
CA ILE A 62 -6.67 -9.91 -0.99
C ILE A 62 -7.83 -10.45 -0.15
N GLY A 63 -9.00 -10.60 -0.74
CA GLY A 63 -10.19 -11.15 -0.07
C GLY A 63 -11.47 -10.49 -0.53
N ALA A 64 -12.60 -11.04 -0.11
CA ALA A 64 -13.92 -10.58 -0.49
C ALA A 64 -14.17 -9.10 -0.07
N SER A 65 -15.11 -8.44 -0.74
CA SER A 65 -15.59 -7.12 -0.31
C SER A 65 -16.15 -7.21 1.12
N GLY A 66 -15.87 -6.22 1.95
CA GLY A 66 -16.28 -6.20 3.36
C GLY A 66 -15.43 -7.08 4.30
N SER A 67 -14.34 -7.71 3.85
CA SER A 67 -13.47 -8.51 4.72
C SER A 67 -12.57 -7.71 5.67
N GLY A 68 -12.58 -6.36 5.59
CA GLY A 68 -11.84 -5.48 6.50
C GLY A 68 -10.54 -4.89 5.93
N LYS A 69 -10.12 -5.21 4.69
CA LYS A 69 -8.84 -4.79 4.09
C LYS A 69 -8.62 -3.28 4.11
N SER A 70 -9.56 -2.50 3.57
CA SER A 70 -9.47 -1.03 3.56
C SER A 70 -9.52 -0.44 4.96
N THR A 71 -10.28 -1.05 5.88
CA THR A 71 -10.30 -0.65 7.29
C THR A 71 -8.95 -0.86 7.96
N LEU A 72 -8.30 -2.01 7.70
CA LEU A 72 -6.96 -2.29 8.19
C LEU A 72 -5.95 -1.26 7.67
N LEU A 73 -5.97 -0.97 6.38
CA LEU A 73 -5.10 0.06 5.78
C LEU A 73 -5.30 1.43 6.44
N ARG A 74 -6.57 1.83 6.68
CA ARG A 74 -6.90 3.10 7.32
C ARG A 74 -6.56 3.13 8.82
N CYS A 75 -6.48 1.98 9.47
CA CYS A 75 -5.94 1.90 10.83
C CYS A 75 -4.43 2.15 10.84
N VAL A 76 -3.67 1.64 9.86
CA VAL A 76 -2.21 1.81 9.79
C VAL A 76 -1.82 3.29 9.76
N ASN A 77 -2.51 4.14 8.99
CA ASN A 77 -2.23 5.57 8.96
C ASN A 77 -3.08 6.39 9.95
N ARG A 78 -3.83 5.71 10.83
CA ARG A 78 -4.72 6.31 11.84
C ARG A 78 -5.80 7.24 11.26
N LEU A 79 -6.26 6.99 10.04
CA LEU A 79 -7.53 7.56 9.55
C LEU A 79 -8.71 6.90 10.26
N GLU A 80 -8.58 5.62 10.62
CA GLU A 80 -9.48 4.93 11.52
C GLU A 80 -8.75 4.62 12.83
N THR A 81 -9.39 4.91 13.95
CA THR A 81 -8.84 4.56 15.28
C THR A 81 -9.25 3.14 15.62
N PRO A 82 -8.30 2.22 15.86
CA PRO A 82 -8.63 0.87 16.32
C PRO A 82 -9.26 0.90 17.74
N ASN A 83 -10.03 -0.14 18.07
CA ASN A 83 -10.63 -0.28 19.39
C ASN A 83 -9.70 -0.97 20.39
N ALA A 84 -8.82 -1.87 19.88
CA ALA A 84 -7.78 -2.54 20.67
C ALA A 84 -6.63 -2.98 19.79
N GLY A 85 -5.54 -3.43 20.41
CA GLY A 85 -4.31 -3.83 19.74
C GLY A 85 -3.34 -2.69 19.51
N THR A 86 -2.18 -2.99 18.95
CA THR A 86 -1.11 -2.04 18.69
C THR A 86 -0.74 -1.99 17.22
N ILE A 87 -0.31 -0.81 16.77
CA ILE A 87 0.19 -0.55 15.43
C ILE A 87 1.53 0.17 15.57
N THR A 88 2.57 -0.39 14.98
CA THR A 88 3.88 0.26 14.88
C THR A 88 4.23 0.51 13.42
N VAL A 89 4.65 1.72 13.08
CA VAL A 89 5.14 2.10 11.75
C VAL A 89 6.53 2.71 11.90
N GLY A 90 7.54 2.02 11.41
CA GLY A 90 8.93 2.40 11.66
C GLY A 90 9.22 2.46 13.16
N GLU A 91 9.61 3.64 13.66
CA GLU A 91 9.87 3.89 15.08
C GLU A 91 8.64 4.40 15.86
N HIS A 92 7.50 4.60 15.19
CA HIS A 92 6.30 5.17 15.80
C HIS A 92 5.30 4.08 16.20
N GLU A 93 4.98 3.97 17.48
CA GLU A 93 3.80 3.24 17.93
C GLU A 93 2.56 4.13 17.69
N ALA A 94 1.88 3.87 16.56
CA ALA A 94 0.74 4.66 16.10
C ALA A 94 -0.45 4.66 17.09
N THR A 95 -0.56 3.65 17.94
CA THR A 95 -1.62 3.50 18.94
C THR A 95 -1.29 4.13 20.28
N HIS A 96 -0.04 4.54 20.51
CA HIS A 96 0.35 5.19 21.74
C HIS A 96 -0.42 6.53 21.93
N PRO A 97 -0.92 6.85 23.15
CA PRO A 97 -1.69 8.09 23.40
C PRO A 97 -0.95 9.37 23.03
N ASP A 98 0.36 9.41 23.27
CA ASP A 98 1.21 10.59 23.06
C ASP A 98 1.89 10.60 21.68
N VAL A 99 1.48 9.74 20.74
CA VAL A 99 2.08 9.67 19.41
C VAL A 99 1.90 10.99 18.64
N ASN A 100 2.97 11.47 18.03
CA ASN A 100 2.88 12.57 17.07
C ASN A 100 2.39 12.01 15.72
N LEU A 101 1.07 12.00 15.53
CA LEU A 101 0.43 11.49 14.31
C LEU A 101 0.86 12.24 13.05
N ASP A 102 1.15 13.54 13.15
CA ASP A 102 1.60 14.31 11.99
C ASP A 102 3.01 13.89 11.57
N ALA A 103 3.91 13.66 12.52
CA ALA A 103 5.25 13.13 12.23
C ALA A 103 5.18 11.74 11.61
N MET A 104 4.37 10.84 12.16
CA MET A 104 4.16 9.49 11.61
C MET A 104 3.56 9.54 10.19
N ARG A 105 2.50 10.33 9.98
CA ARG A 105 1.83 10.42 8.67
C ARG A 105 2.71 11.03 7.58
N ARG A 106 3.72 11.83 7.92
CA ARG A 106 4.72 12.33 6.95
C ARG A 106 5.52 11.18 6.31
N GLN A 107 5.69 10.08 7.03
CA GLN A 107 6.42 8.90 6.56
C GLN A 107 5.54 7.94 5.74
N ILE A 108 4.23 8.19 5.68
CA ILE A 108 3.26 7.30 5.04
C ILE A 108 2.62 8.01 3.84
N GLY A 109 2.84 7.49 2.65
CA GLY A 109 2.07 7.86 1.47
C GLY A 109 0.81 6.99 1.39
N MET A 110 -0.34 7.59 1.07
CA MET A 110 -1.57 6.84 0.85
C MET A 110 -2.22 7.23 -0.48
N VAL A 111 -2.57 6.19 -1.24
CA VAL A 111 -3.29 6.29 -2.51
C VAL A 111 -4.63 5.58 -2.34
N PHE A 112 -5.72 6.29 -2.61
CA PHE A 112 -7.08 5.82 -2.43
C PHE A 112 -7.68 5.28 -3.73
N GLN A 113 -8.76 4.53 -3.64
CA GLN A 113 -9.59 4.09 -4.75
C GLN A 113 -10.13 5.29 -5.56
N GLN A 114 -10.62 6.32 -4.87
CA GLN A 114 -10.91 7.62 -5.46
C GLN A 114 -9.64 8.46 -5.42
N PHE A 115 -9.31 9.13 -6.51
CA PHE A 115 -8.03 9.83 -6.71
C PHE A 115 -7.79 10.94 -5.67
N ASN A 116 -8.87 11.53 -5.14
CA ASN A 116 -8.86 12.58 -4.12
C ASN A 116 -7.96 13.78 -4.49
N LEU A 117 -7.89 14.09 -5.79
CA LEU A 117 -7.20 15.29 -6.26
C LEU A 117 -8.04 16.53 -5.97
N PHE A 118 -7.36 17.64 -5.70
CA PHE A 118 -8.01 18.94 -5.56
C PHE A 118 -8.43 19.46 -6.94
N PRO A 119 -9.74 19.52 -7.27
CA PRO A 119 -10.19 19.79 -8.63
C PRO A 119 -9.89 21.22 -9.11
N HIS A 120 -9.73 22.14 -8.18
CA HIS A 120 -9.44 23.57 -8.45
C HIS A 120 -7.94 23.86 -8.62
N LEU A 121 -7.06 22.88 -8.35
CA LEU A 121 -5.61 22.98 -8.49
C LEU A 121 -5.15 22.26 -9.77
N SER A 122 -4.06 22.75 -10.36
CA SER A 122 -3.37 22.03 -11.45
C SER A 122 -2.73 20.73 -10.92
N VAL A 123 -2.26 19.87 -11.83
CA VAL A 123 -1.49 18.65 -11.50
C VAL A 123 -0.26 19.01 -10.67
N LEU A 124 0.50 20.02 -11.07
CA LEU A 124 1.69 20.48 -10.35
C LEU A 124 1.33 21.00 -8.97
N GLU A 125 0.28 21.83 -8.86
CA GLU A 125 -0.17 22.35 -7.59
C GLU A 125 -0.66 21.25 -6.64
N ASN A 126 -1.36 20.22 -7.14
CA ASN A 126 -1.72 19.04 -6.35
C ASN A 126 -0.50 18.35 -5.74
N CYS A 127 0.61 18.27 -6.47
CA CYS A 127 1.84 17.65 -6.00
C CYS A 127 2.68 18.55 -5.09
N THR A 128 2.56 19.89 -5.20
CA THR A 128 3.40 20.83 -4.45
C THR A 128 2.78 21.37 -3.16
N ILE A 129 1.45 21.31 -3.02
CA ILE A 129 0.75 21.92 -1.88
C ILE A 129 1.16 21.30 -0.55
N THR A 130 1.29 19.98 -0.49
CA THR A 130 1.61 19.26 0.76
C THR A 130 3.06 19.47 1.21
N PRO A 131 4.09 19.26 0.35
CA PRO A 131 5.48 19.54 0.75
C PRO A 131 5.70 20.99 1.19
N ARG A 132 5.06 21.97 0.53
CA ARG A 132 5.16 23.38 0.93
C ARG A 132 4.52 23.67 2.29
N ARG A 133 3.35 23.10 2.57
CA ARG A 133 2.62 23.37 3.82
C ARG A 133 3.12 22.56 5.00
N VAL A 134 3.53 21.31 4.77
CA VAL A 134 3.85 20.35 5.84
C VAL A 134 5.36 20.30 6.10
N LEU A 135 6.19 20.36 5.04
CA LEU A 135 7.65 20.31 5.15
C LEU A 135 8.29 21.70 5.12
N GLY A 136 7.51 22.77 4.86
CA GLY A 136 8.04 24.14 4.77
C GLY A 136 8.93 24.36 3.54
N GLN A 137 8.86 23.52 2.52
CA GLN A 137 9.67 23.65 1.30
C GLN A 137 9.33 24.95 0.56
N SER A 138 10.34 25.56 -0.04
CA SER A 138 10.16 26.68 -0.95
C SER A 138 9.36 26.22 -2.19
N LYS A 139 8.79 27.17 -2.91
CA LYS A 139 8.06 26.90 -4.14
C LYS A 139 8.94 26.15 -5.15
N THR A 140 10.17 26.62 -5.33
CA THR A 140 11.14 26.06 -6.31
C THR A 140 11.52 24.62 -5.95
N GLU A 141 11.79 24.32 -4.69
CA GLU A 141 12.13 22.96 -4.23
C GLU A 141 10.94 22.00 -4.43
N ALA A 142 9.74 22.41 -4.01
CA ALA A 142 8.55 21.59 -4.16
C ALA A 142 8.18 21.35 -5.64
N GLU A 143 8.34 22.36 -6.53
CA GLU A 143 8.11 22.20 -7.96
C GLU A 143 9.14 21.27 -8.61
N ALA A 144 10.41 21.36 -8.25
CA ALA A 144 11.45 20.48 -8.77
C ALA A 144 11.17 19.01 -8.38
N GLU A 145 10.82 18.75 -7.12
CA GLU A 145 10.45 17.41 -6.66
C GLU A 145 9.18 16.91 -7.35
N ALA A 146 8.13 17.72 -7.41
CA ALA A 146 6.89 17.36 -8.07
C ALA A 146 7.09 17.03 -9.56
N MET A 147 7.88 17.80 -10.28
CA MET A 147 8.20 17.55 -11.69
C MET A 147 8.98 16.25 -11.88
N ALA A 148 9.88 15.91 -10.94
CA ALA A 148 10.59 14.63 -10.97
C ALA A 148 9.63 13.45 -10.76
N GLN A 149 8.72 13.54 -9.79
CA GLN A 149 7.73 12.49 -9.53
C GLN A 149 6.71 12.36 -10.67
N LEU A 150 6.27 13.46 -11.26
CA LEU A 150 5.41 13.46 -12.45
C LEU A 150 6.10 12.85 -13.68
N ASP A 151 7.41 13.06 -13.83
CA ASP A 151 8.20 12.44 -14.89
C ASP A 151 8.31 10.92 -14.70
N ALA A 152 8.53 10.46 -13.46
CA ALA A 152 8.60 9.03 -13.12
C ALA A 152 7.31 8.26 -13.46
N VAL A 153 6.14 8.92 -13.33
CA VAL A 153 4.83 8.36 -13.73
C VAL A 153 4.41 8.73 -15.16
N GLY A 154 5.27 9.41 -15.95
CA GLY A 154 5.05 9.74 -17.35
C GLY A 154 4.08 10.90 -17.61
N LEU A 155 3.82 11.76 -16.60
CA LEU A 155 2.81 12.82 -16.68
C LEU A 155 3.35 14.26 -16.59
N LYS A 156 4.68 14.43 -16.71
CA LYS A 156 5.33 15.75 -16.66
C LYS A 156 4.72 16.77 -17.63
N HIS A 157 4.37 16.32 -18.83
CA HIS A 157 3.78 17.13 -19.89
C HIS A 157 2.34 17.62 -19.58
N LEU A 158 1.70 17.08 -18.53
CA LEU A 158 0.36 17.45 -18.08
C LEU A 158 0.38 18.30 -16.80
N SER A 159 1.54 18.77 -16.34
CA SER A 159 1.72 19.50 -15.07
C SER A 159 0.77 20.68 -14.88
N GLU A 160 0.46 21.42 -15.96
CA GLU A 160 -0.42 22.60 -15.96
C GLU A 160 -1.91 22.27 -16.14
N ARG A 161 -2.24 20.98 -16.42
CA ARG A 161 -3.63 20.55 -16.59
C ARG A 161 -4.33 20.48 -15.24
N ARG A 162 -5.66 20.57 -15.24
CA ARG A 162 -6.52 20.29 -14.09
C ARG A 162 -7.01 18.84 -14.12
N PRO A 163 -7.37 18.27 -12.93
CA PRO A 163 -7.83 16.89 -12.85
C PRO A 163 -9.01 16.53 -13.78
N ASP A 164 -9.95 17.43 -14.01
CA ASP A 164 -11.10 17.25 -14.89
C ASP A 164 -10.75 17.06 -16.39
N HIS A 165 -9.52 17.41 -16.77
CA HIS A 165 -8.99 17.19 -18.11
C HIS A 165 -8.11 15.93 -18.23
N LEU A 166 -8.14 15.04 -17.23
CA LEU A 166 -7.32 13.82 -17.16
C LEU A 166 -8.22 12.57 -17.19
N SER A 167 -7.74 11.50 -17.82
CA SER A 167 -8.37 10.18 -17.66
C SER A 167 -8.24 9.67 -16.22
N GLY A 168 -9.07 8.70 -15.82
CA GLY A 168 -8.99 8.10 -14.49
C GLY A 168 -7.60 7.55 -14.16
N GLY A 169 -6.97 6.82 -15.09
CA GLY A 169 -5.61 6.32 -14.91
C GLY A 169 -4.54 7.41 -14.80
N GLN A 170 -4.73 8.55 -15.52
CA GLN A 170 -3.86 9.72 -15.35
C GLN A 170 -4.05 10.36 -13.97
N GLN A 171 -5.31 10.54 -13.52
CA GLN A 171 -5.59 11.05 -12.18
C GLN A 171 -4.99 10.18 -11.08
N GLN A 172 -5.07 8.86 -11.22
CA GLN A 172 -4.48 7.93 -10.26
C GLN A 172 -2.94 8.03 -10.24
N ARG A 173 -2.31 8.13 -11.40
CA ARG A 173 -0.85 8.34 -11.46
C ARG A 173 -0.44 9.69 -10.87
N VAL A 174 -1.24 10.74 -11.01
CA VAL A 174 -1.02 12.01 -10.29
C VAL A 174 -1.15 11.83 -8.78
N ALA A 175 -2.14 11.05 -8.30
CA ALA A 175 -2.27 10.75 -6.87
C ALA A 175 -1.06 9.99 -6.31
N ILE A 176 -0.50 9.06 -7.09
CA ILE A 176 0.77 8.37 -6.75
C ILE A 176 1.92 9.39 -6.69
N ALA A 177 2.10 10.22 -7.73
CA ALA A 177 3.15 11.23 -7.76
C ALA A 177 3.03 12.20 -6.57
N ARG A 178 1.81 12.67 -6.25
CA ARG A 178 1.54 13.51 -5.08
C ARG A 178 1.96 12.87 -3.77
N ALA A 179 1.68 11.58 -3.57
CA ALA A 179 2.10 10.86 -2.38
C ALA A 179 3.64 10.78 -2.28
N LEU A 180 4.31 10.54 -3.41
CA LEU A 180 5.77 10.40 -3.48
C LEU A 180 6.52 11.71 -3.23
N THR A 181 5.92 12.90 -3.49
CA THR A 181 6.56 14.21 -3.20
C THR A 181 6.86 14.43 -1.72
N MET A 182 6.21 13.68 -0.83
CA MET A 182 6.49 13.69 0.60
C MET A 182 7.67 12.80 1.00
N LYS A 183 8.26 12.05 0.04
CA LYS A 183 9.33 11.07 0.27
C LYS A 183 8.97 10.05 1.34
N PRO A 184 7.83 9.36 1.21
CA PRO A 184 7.35 8.44 2.22
C PRO A 184 8.28 7.21 2.34
N GLN A 185 8.31 6.63 3.53
CA GLN A 185 9.02 5.39 3.85
C GLN A 185 8.14 4.16 3.67
N LEU A 186 6.81 4.36 3.63
CA LEU A 186 5.77 3.35 3.44
C LEU A 186 4.70 3.89 2.50
N MET A 187 4.30 3.08 1.51
CA MET A 187 3.17 3.38 0.63
C MET A 187 1.99 2.44 0.91
N LEU A 188 0.82 3.02 1.14
CA LEU A 188 -0.45 2.32 1.31
C LEU A 188 -1.31 2.54 0.07
N PHE A 189 -1.81 1.44 -0.54
CA PHE A 189 -2.68 1.50 -1.71
C PHE A 189 -4.03 0.83 -1.39
N ASP A 190 -5.10 1.61 -1.40
CA ASP A 190 -6.48 1.14 -1.15
C ASP A 190 -7.21 0.99 -2.49
N GLU A 191 -7.16 -0.21 -3.09
CA GLU A 191 -7.77 -0.57 -4.38
C GLU A 191 -7.50 0.44 -5.51
N PRO A 192 -6.23 0.72 -5.85
CA PRO A 192 -5.87 1.85 -6.71
C PRO A 192 -6.37 1.74 -8.17
N THR A 193 -6.90 0.58 -8.58
CA THR A 193 -7.36 0.32 -9.96
C THR A 193 -8.86 0.13 -10.08
N SER A 194 -9.60 -0.03 -8.97
CA SER A 194 -11.01 -0.44 -8.99
C SER A 194 -11.98 0.61 -9.57
N ALA A 195 -11.56 1.88 -9.65
CA ALA A 195 -12.34 2.98 -10.26
C ALA A 195 -11.89 3.31 -11.69
N LEU A 196 -11.08 2.45 -12.32
CA LEU A 196 -10.46 2.70 -13.63
C LEU A 196 -11.09 1.87 -14.74
N ASP A 197 -11.05 2.42 -15.95
CA ASP A 197 -11.30 1.65 -17.15
C ASP A 197 -10.19 0.61 -17.38
N PRO A 198 -10.53 -0.60 -17.86
CA PRO A 198 -9.54 -1.68 -18.04
C PRO A 198 -8.32 -1.29 -18.88
N GLU A 199 -8.49 -0.41 -19.86
CA GLU A 199 -7.40 0.07 -20.73
C GLU A 199 -6.35 0.90 -19.98
N THR A 200 -6.71 1.53 -18.86
CA THR A 200 -5.82 2.41 -18.08
C THR A 200 -5.21 1.76 -16.85
N VAL A 201 -5.70 0.59 -16.45
CA VAL A 201 -5.19 -0.18 -15.29
C VAL A 201 -3.71 -0.51 -15.45
N GLY A 202 -3.29 -0.94 -16.64
CA GLY A 202 -1.91 -1.35 -16.93
C GLY A 202 -0.86 -0.28 -16.61
N ASP A 203 -1.15 0.98 -16.91
CA ASP A 203 -0.24 2.11 -16.65
C ASP A 203 -0.04 2.38 -15.14
N VAL A 204 -1.12 2.24 -14.36
CA VAL A 204 -1.07 2.42 -12.90
C VAL A 204 -0.27 1.29 -12.27
N LEU A 205 -0.54 0.04 -12.66
CA LEU A 205 0.20 -1.13 -12.19
C LEU A 205 1.69 -1.07 -12.57
N ALA A 206 2.01 -0.57 -13.77
CA ALA A 206 3.40 -0.34 -14.20
C ALA A 206 4.12 0.69 -13.31
N SER A 207 3.41 1.75 -12.88
CA SER A 207 3.97 2.73 -11.95
C SER A 207 4.22 2.10 -10.57
N MET A 208 3.29 1.31 -10.04
CA MET A 208 3.45 0.59 -8.78
C MET A 208 4.57 -0.46 -8.83
N ARG A 209 4.73 -1.17 -9.97
CA ARG A 209 5.83 -2.13 -10.19
C ARG A 209 7.20 -1.44 -10.11
N LYS A 210 7.34 -0.24 -10.68
CA LYS A 210 8.58 0.54 -10.58
C LYS A 210 8.91 0.90 -9.13
N LEU A 211 7.91 1.25 -8.29
CA LEU A 211 8.11 1.53 -6.87
C LEU A 211 8.59 0.29 -6.11
N ALA A 212 7.99 -0.87 -6.37
CA ALA A 212 8.43 -2.14 -5.79
C ALA A 212 9.88 -2.46 -6.16
N GLN A 213 10.24 -2.31 -7.45
CA GLN A 213 11.61 -2.52 -7.94
C GLN A 213 12.62 -1.53 -7.34
N ALA A 214 12.18 -0.33 -6.95
CA ALA A 214 12.99 0.66 -6.25
C ALA A 214 13.15 0.38 -4.74
N GLY A 215 12.56 -0.71 -4.21
CA GLY A 215 12.67 -1.10 -2.80
C GLY A 215 11.70 -0.37 -1.86
N MET A 216 10.61 0.20 -2.39
CA MET A 216 9.58 0.85 -1.59
C MET A 216 8.82 -0.18 -0.75
N THR A 217 8.68 0.05 0.56
CA THR A 217 7.75 -0.73 1.40
C THR A 217 6.32 -0.43 0.99
N MET A 218 5.56 -1.47 0.66
CA MET A 218 4.20 -1.29 0.16
C MET A 218 3.21 -2.25 0.83
N LEU A 219 2.07 -1.71 1.25
CA LEU A 219 0.90 -2.50 1.66
C LEU A 219 -0.25 -2.16 0.70
N VAL A 220 -0.69 -3.15 -0.08
CA VAL A 220 -1.56 -2.95 -1.23
C VAL A 220 -2.84 -3.78 -1.10
N VAL A 221 -3.98 -3.14 -0.97
CA VAL A 221 -5.29 -3.79 -1.17
C VAL A 221 -5.57 -3.83 -2.66
N THR A 222 -5.76 -5.02 -3.23
CA THR A 222 -5.96 -5.18 -4.68
C THR A 222 -6.84 -6.36 -5.03
N HIS A 223 -7.52 -6.25 -6.17
CA HIS A 223 -8.20 -7.34 -6.87
C HIS A 223 -7.41 -7.82 -8.11
N GLU A 224 -6.28 -7.20 -8.40
CA GLU A 224 -5.40 -7.54 -9.53
C GLU A 224 -4.49 -8.73 -9.18
N MET A 225 -4.99 -9.97 -9.32
CA MET A 225 -4.25 -11.17 -8.92
C MET A 225 -2.96 -11.36 -9.75
N GLY A 226 -2.95 -10.92 -11.00
CA GLY A 226 -1.76 -10.93 -11.85
C GLY A 226 -0.65 -10.04 -11.28
N PHE A 227 -1.00 -8.83 -10.85
CA PHE A 227 -0.07 -7.90 -10.19
C PHE A 227 0.42 -8.47 -8.85
N ALA A 228 -0.49 -8.96 -7.99
CA ALA A 228 -0.12 -9.53 -6.71
C ALA A 228 0.86 -10.71 -6.87
N ARG A 229 0.62 -11.61 -7.85
CA ARG A 229 1.50 -12.75 -8.12
C ARG A 229 2.87 -12.36 -8.64
N GLU A 230 2.96 -11.27 -9.45
CA GLU A 230 4.20 -10.84 -10.10
C GLU A 230 5.06 -9.95 -9.19
N VAL A 231 4.43 -9.10 -8.37
CA VAL A 231 5.11 -7.98 -7.69
C VAL A 231 5.18 -8.16 -6.18
N ALA A 232 4.20 -8.83 -5.57
CA ALA A 232 4.20 -9.00 -4.13
C ALA A 232 5.20 -10.08 -3.68
N ASP A 233 5.92 -9.79 -2.62
CA ASP A 233 6.73 -10.78 -1.90
C ASP A 233 5.80 -11.74 -1.15
N ARG A 234 4.76 -11.21 -0.53
CA ARG A 234 3.80 -11.94 0.28
C ARG A 234 2.36 -11.49 0.01
N VAL A 235 1.45 -12.44 0.09
CA VAL A 235 0.00 -12.22 0.00
C VAL A 235 -0.65 -12.62 1.31
N VAL A 236 -1.57 -11.80 1.78
CA VAL A 236 -2.42 -12.04 2.95
C VAL A 236 -3.87 -12.09 2.50
N PHE A 237 -4.51 -13.24 2.64
CA PHE A 237 -5.92 -13.41 2.36
C PHE A 237 -6.74 -13.15 3.62
N MET A 238 -7.67 -12.19 3.53
CA MET A 238 -8.58 -11.81 4.61
C MET A 238 -10.02 -12.22 4.29
N ASP A 239 -10.69 -12.78 5.28
CA ASP A 239 -12.13 -13.06 5.22
C ASP A 239 -12.77 -12.79 6.60
N GLN A 240 -13.95 -12.15 6.61
CA GLN A 240 -14.75 -11.87 7.80
C GLN A 240 -13.98 -11.22 8.98
N GLY A 241 -13.02 -10.35 8.67
CA GLY A 241 -12.24 -9.64 9.67
C GLY A 241 -11.05 -10.40 10.25
N LEU A 242 -10.68 -11.52 9.66
CA LEU A 242 -9.56 -12.37 10.08
C LEU A 242 -8.55 -12.55 8.94
N VAL A 243 -7.28 -12.77 9.28
CA VAL A 243 -6.29 -13.33 8.37
C VAL A 243 -6.53 -14.84 8.32
N VAL A 244 -6.86 -15.36 7.14
CA VAL A 244 -7.15 -16.79 6.93
C VAL A 244 -5.95 -17.55 6.40
N GLU A 245 -5.18 -16.91 5.51
CA GLU A 245 -3.98 -17.48 4.93
C GLU A 245 -2.99 -16.40 4.56
N GLU A 246 -1.71 -16.62 4.82
CA GLU A 246 -0.63 -15.75 4.39
C GLU A 246 0.60 -16.56 3.97
N GLY A 247 1.37 -16.02 3.06
CA GLY A 247 2.60 -16.66 2.58
C GLY A 247 3.15 -15.99 1.32
N PRO A 248 4.20 -16.58 0.74
CA PRO A 248 4.76 -16.12 -0.54
C PRO A 248 3.66 -16.01 -1.61
N ALA A 249 3.67 -14.92 -2.38
CA ALA A 249 2.60 -14.61 -3.33
C ALA A 249 2.31 -15.76 -4.31
N MET A 250 3.36 -16.40 -4.82
CA MET A 250 3.23 -17.55 -5.73
C MET A 250 2.55 -18.75 -5.08
N ALA A 251 2.79 -18.99 -3.78
CA ALA A 251 2.18 -20.09 -3.05
C ALA A 251 0.68 -19.82 -2.78
N VAL A 252 0.37 -18.68 -2.16
CA VAL A 252 -1.03 -18.36 -1.79
C VAL A 252 -1.95 -18.23 -3.01
N ILE A 253 -1.46 -17.64 -4.13
CA ILE A 253 -2.28 -17.46 -5.34
C ILE A 253 -2.31 -18.72 -6.19
N GLY A 254 -1.20 -19.48 -6.27
CA GLY A 254 -1.06 -20.64 -7.16
C GLY A 254 -1.50 -21.96 -6.56
N ASP A 255 -1.29 -22.17 -5.26
CA ASP A 255 -1.61 -23.40 -4.53
C ASP A 255 -2.08 -23.09 -3.10
N PRO A 256 -3.22 -22.39 -2.95
CA PRO A 256 -3.76 -22.03 -1.64
C PRO A 256 -4.12 -23.28 -0.81
N GLN A 257 -3.76 -23.26 0.48
CA GLN A 257 -3.96 -24.40 1.37
C GLN A 257 -5.28 -24.33 2.14
N GLN A 258 -5.83 -23.12 2.32
CA GLN A 258 -7.09 -22.95 3.03
C GLN A 258 -8.29 -23.08 2.09
N PRO A 259 -9.32 -23.88 2.42
CA PRO A 259 -10.50 -24.07 1.56
C PRO A 259 -11.18 -22.73 1.20
N ARG A 260 -11.18 -21.78 2.12
CA ARG A 260 -11.77 -20.47 1.90
C ARG A 260 -11.01 -19.61 0.90
N THR A 261 -9.67 -19.67 0.92
CA THR A 261 -8.79 -19.04 -0.06
C THR A 261 -8.98 -19.66 -1.45
N GLN A 262 -9.06 -21.00 -1.51
CA GLN A 262 -9.33 -21.75 -2.75
C GLN A 262 -10.64 -21.31 -3.41
N ASP A 263 -11.72 -21.23 -2.63
CA ASP A 263 -13.02 -20.81 -3.13
C ASP A 263 -13.03 -19.36 -3.62
N PHE A 264 -12.35 -18.48 -2.93
CA PHE A 264 -12.20 -17.06 -3.34
C PHE A 264 -11.41 -16.97 -4.66
N LEU A 265 -10.24 -17.56 -4.72
CA LEU A 265 -9.36 -17.48 -5.89
C LEU A 265 -9.98 -18.16 -7.11
N ARG A 266 -10.68 -19.29 -6.95
CA ARG A 266 -11.42 -19.94 -8.05
C ARG A 266 -12.42 -18.99 -8.69
N ARG A 267 -13.20 -18.25 -7.88
CA ARG A 267 -14.19 -17.28 -8.38
C ARG A 267 -13.56 -16.07 -9.07
N VAL A 268 -12.40 -15.62 -8.57
CA VAL A 268 -11.72 -14.44 -9.11
C VAL A 268 -10.93 -14.77 -10.38
N LEU A 269 -10.27 -15.92 -10.41
CA LEU A 269 -9.45 -16.35 -11.55
C LEU A 269 -10.27 -16.97 -12.68
N ASN A 270 -11.40 -17.64 -12.35
CA ASN A 270 -12.27 -18.30 -13.31
C ASN A 270 -13.74 -17.84 -13.12
N PRO A 271 -14.08 -16.58 -13.43
CA PRO A 271 -15.41 -16.04 -13.16
C PRO A 271 -16.54 -16.67 -13.97
N LEU A 272 -16.23 -17.36 -15.05
CA LEU A 272 -17.21 -18.02 -15.94
C LEU A 272 -17.41 -19.52 -15.64
N GLY A 273 -16.65 -20.09 -14.68
CA GLY A 273 -16.85 -21.46 -14.18
C GLY A 273 -16.81 -22.51 -15.29
N GLU A 274 -15.63 -22.78 -15.85
CA GLU A 274 -15.33 -24.04 -16.54
C GLU A 274 -14.66 -25.02 -15.58
#